data_3a9f0d0fe23d50c5bce55111d9c46e5c
#
_entry.id   3a9f0d0fe23d50c5bce55111d9c46e5c
#
_cell.length_a   1.000
_cell.length_b   1.000
_cell.length_c   1.000
_cell.angle_alpha   90.00
_cell.angle_beta   90.00
_cell.angle_gamma   90.00
#
_symmetry.space_group_name_H-M   'P 1'
#
loop_
_entity.id
_entity.type
_entity.pdbx_description
1 polymer ?
#
loop_
_entity_poly.entity_id
_entity_poly.type
_entity_poly.pdbx_seq_one_letter_code
_entity_poly.pdbx_strand_id
1 'polypeptide(L)'
;MKFFIDTADVNEIREAQNMGLLDGVTTNPSLIARTNRPFEDVIMEICEIVDGPISAEVVGTDAETMIEEAKTLSALHPNIVVKIPLITEGLKAVAWCTENGIKTNVTLCFSPVQALLAAKAGATYLSPFVGRLDDIGTEGMDLIRQIVHIYDEYGFDTEVLVASVRSPMHVLDSALAGAHVATIPFSVLSKLAHHPLTEIGLQKFLADWEKVPKNN
;
A
#
# COMPACT_ATOMS: atom_id res chain seq x y z
N MET A 1 -9.64 2.34 -7.60
CA MET A 1 -8.35 2.31 -6.88
C MET A 1 -8.55 1.55 -5.59
N LYS A 2 -7.73 0.56 -5.30
CA LYS A 2 -7.74 -0.20 -4.04
C LYS A 2 -7.10 0.62 -2.91
N PHE A 3 -7.58 0.44 -1.69
CA PHE A 3 -7.00 1.05 -0.49
C PHE A 3 -6.30 -0.02 0.34
N PHE A 4 -4.99 0.11 0.48
CA PHE A 4 -4.23 -0.63 1.47
C PHE A 4 -3.93 0.28 2.66
N ILE A 5 -3.73 -0.32 3.83
CA ILE A 5 -3.26 0.43 5.00
C ILE A 5 -1.75 0.20 5.19
N ASP A 6 -1.01 1.27 5.49
CA ASP A 6 0.44 1.23 5.74
C ASP A 6 0.73 1.25 7.24
N THR A 7 0.61 0.09 7.87
CA THR A 7 0.82 -0.10 9.31
C THR A 7 1.07 -1.55 9.67
N ALA A 8 1.69 -1.79 10.83
CA ALA A 8 1.77 -3.09 11.49
C ALA A 8 0.98 -3.12 12.81
N ASP A 9 0.27 -2.03 13.16
CA ASP A 9 -0.60 -1.99 14.33
C ASP A 9 -1.94 -2.65 14.01
N VAL A 10 -2.18 -3.79 14.62
CA VAL A 10 -3.38 -4.60 14.39
C VAL A 10 -4.69 -3.89 14.81
N ASN A 11 -4.62 -2.93 15.74
CA ASN A 11 -5.79 -2.14 16.12
C ASN A 11 -6.18 -1.14 15.01
N GLU A 12 -5.18 -0.49 14.39
CA GLU A 12 -5.41 0.38 13.22
C GLU A 12 -5.98 -0.43 12.05
N ILE A 13 -5.48 -1.65 11.83
CA ILE A 13 -5.96 -2.55 10.77
C ILE A 13 -7.42 -2.96 11.04
N ARG A 14 -7.76 -3.37 12.28
CA ARG A 14 -9.13 -3.73 12.65
C ARG A 14 -10.10 -2.55 12.47
N GLU A 15 -9.67 -1.35 12.85
CA GLU A 15 -10.50 -0.16 12.68
C GLU A 15 -10.73 0.15 11.19
N ALA A 16 -9.69 0.10 10.36
CA ALA A 16 -9.82 0.28 8.93
C ALA A 16 -10.70 -0.80 8.28
N GLN A 17 -10.60 -2.06 8.73
CA GLN A 17 -11.46 -3.16 8.29
C GLN A 17 -12.93 -2.91 8.65
N ASN A 18 -13.20 -2.40 9.87
CA ASN A 18 -14.56 -2.05 10.31
C ASN A 18 -15.18 -0.92 9.49
N MET A 19 -14.36 -0.03 8.90
CA MET A 19 -14.85 0.99 7.96
C MET A 19 -15.30 0.39 6.60
N GLY A 20 -14.96 -0.88 6.32
CA GLY A 20 -15.31 -1.57 5.07
C GLY A 20 -14.54 -1.06 3.84
N LEU A 21 -13.37 -0.46 4.04
CA LEU A 21 -12.59 0.20 2.98
C LEU A 21 -11.27 -0.50 2.66
N LEU A 22 -10.93 -1.57 3.37
CA LEU A 22 -9.60 -2.17 3.33
C LEU A 22 -9.51 -3.31 2.32
N ASP A 23 -8.61 -3.15 1.34
CA ASP A 23 -8.34 -4.17 0.31
C ASP A 23 -7.02 -4.93 0.56
N GLY A 24 -6.15 -4.44 1.45
CA GLY A 24 -4.86 -5.06 1.75
C GLY A 24 -4.02 -4.27 2.75
N VAL A 25 -2.82 -4.77 3.03
CA VAL A 25 -1.90 -4.18 4.02
C VAL A 25 -0.48 -4.11 3.47
N THR A 26 0.21 -3.01 3.70
CA THR A 26 1.66 -2.97 3.56
C THR A 26 2.32 -2.82 4.91
N THR A 27 3.37 -3.61 5.12
CA THR A 27 4.28 -3.48 6.25
C THR A 27 5.69 -3.14 5.77
N ASN A 28 6.55 -2.82 6.68
CA ASN A 28 7.99 -2.67 6.46
C ASN A 28 8.75 -2.90 7.76
N PRO A 29 10.09 -3.11 7.72
CA PRO A 29 10.86 -3.38 8.93
C PRO A 29 10.69 -2.32 10.03
N SER A 30 10.54 -1.03 9.66
CA SER A 30 10.37 0.06 10.63
C SER A 30 9.00 0.02 11.32
N LEU A 31 7.93 -0.38 10.61
CA LEU A 31 6.60 -0.54 11.19
C LEU A 31 6.55 -1.76 12.10
N ILE A 32 7.10 -2.88 11.67
CA ILE A 32 7.18 -4.10 12.50
C ILE A 32 7.97 -3.83 13.78
N ALA A 33 9.13 -3.17 13.70
CA ALA A 33 9.95 -2.86 14.86
C ALA A 33 9.19 -2.05 15.95
N ARG A 34 8.26 -1.20 15.56
CA ARG A 34 7.43 -0.42 16.50
C ARG A 34 6.45 -1.28 17.29
N THR A 35 6.06 -2.46 16.79
CA THR A 35 5.15 -3.35 17.51
C THR A 35 5.79 -4.01 18.71
N ASN A 36 7.12 -4.05 18.75
CA ASN A 36 7.91 -4.78 19.76
C ASN A 36 7.51 -6.27 19.90
N ARG A 37 7.11 -6.89 18.77
CA ARG A 37 6.66 -8.28 18.67
C ARG A 37 7.47 -9.03 17.61
N PRO A 38 7.54 -10.37 17.65
CA PRO A 38 8.14 -11.18 16.59
C PRO A 38 7.44 -10.89 15.24
N PHE A 39 8.25 -10.85 14.17
CA PHE A 39 7.78 -10.54 12.83
C PHE A 39 6.65 -11.50 12.37
N GLU A 40 6.88 -12.80 12.48
CA GLU A 40 5.92 -13.81 12.02
C GLU A 40 4.59 -13.73 12.76
N ASP A 41 4.61 -13.50 14.08
CA ASP A 41 3.39 -13.36 14.89
C ASP A 41 2.53 -12.20 14.42
N VAL A 42 3.18 -11.06 14.10
CA VAL A 42 2.46 -9.87 13.60
C VAL A 42 1.89 -10.13 12.21
N ILE A 43 2.66 -10.69 11.30
CA ILE A 43 2.21 -10.97 9.93
C ILE A 43 1.06 -11.99 9.92
N MET A 44 1.15 -13.05 10.72
CA MET A 44 0.10 -14.06 10.80
C MET A 44 -1.20 -13.48 11.38
N GLU A 45 -1.12 -12.65 12.44
CA GLU A 45 -2.31 -11.97 12.97
C GLU A 45 -2.95 -11.03 11.93
N ILE A 46 -2.14 -10.32 11.14
CA ILE A 46 -2.65 -9.48 10.03
C ILE A 46 -3.38 -10.36 8.99
N CYS A 47 -2.84 -11.52 8.65
CA CYS A 47 -3.47 -12.47 7.72
C CYS A 47 -4.82 -13.00 8.21
N GLU A 48 -5.01 -13.10 9.53
CA GLU A 48 -6.30 -13.50 10.13
C GLU A 48 -7.36 -12.39 10.06
N ILE A 49 -6.92 -11.12 10.02
CA ILE A 49 -7.83 -9.96 10.01
C ILE A 49 -8.24 -9.59 8.58
N VAL A 50 -7.30 -9.66 7.63
CA VAL A 50 -7.48 -9.11 6.27
C VAL A 50 -7.43 -10.23 5.24
N ASP A 51 -8.52 -10.42 4.51
CA ASP A 51 -8.57 -11.30 3.33
C ASP A 51 -8.18 -10.50 2.08
N GLY A 52 -6.88 -10.26 1.93
CA GLY A 52 -6.31 -9.48 0.83
C GLY A 52 -4.78 -9.52 0.83
N PRO A 53 -4.11 -8.89 -0.14
CA PRO A 53 -2.66 -8.88 -0.25
C PRO A 53 -1.99 -8.24 0.97
N ILE A 54 -1.00 -8.90 1.55
CA ILE A 54 -0.24 -8.43 2.70
C ILE A 54 1.24 -8.42 2.33
N SER A 55 1.82 -7.22 2.24
CA SER A 55 3.23 -7.06 1.91
C SER A 55 4.12 -7.30 3.12
N ALA A 56 4.95 -8.36 3.05
CA ALA A 56 5.97 -8.73 4.02
C ALA A 56 7.37 -8.58 3.41
N GLU A 57 8.21 -7.73 4.01
CA GLU A 57 9.46 -7.26 3.40
C GLU A 57 10.65 -8.12 3.81
N VAL A 58 11.46 -8.53 2.82
CA VAL A 58 12.77 -9.18 3.01
C VAL A 58 13.79 -8.18 3.59
N VAL A 59 14.81 -8.68 4.26
CA VAL A 59 15.90 -7.87 4.83
C VAL A 59 17.27 -8.18 4.21
N GLY A 60 17.37 -9.23 3.42
CA GLY A 60 18.57 -9.57 2.63
C GLY A 60 18.97 -8.47 1.66
N THR A 61 20.24 -8.40 1.31
CA THR A 61 20.81 -7.40 0.40
C THR A 61 21.39 -7.99 -0.88
N ASP A 62 21.49 -9.31 -0.96
CA ASP A 62 21.89 -10.08 -2.14
C ASP A 62 20.71 -10.95 -2.63
N ALA A 63 20.75 -11.33 -3.91
CA ALA A 63 19.65 -12.04 -4.54
C ALA A 63 19.38 -13.41 -3.90
N GLU A 64 20.42 -14.16 -3.53
CA GLU A 64 20.26 -15.51 -2.97
C GLU A 64 19.56 -15.46 -1.61
N THR A 65 19.99 -14.57 -0.72
CA THR A 65 19.36 -14.36 0.59
C THR A 65 17.89 -13.90 0.42
N MET A 66 17.63 -12.93 -0.46
CA MET A 66 16.24 -12.45 -0.70
C MET A 66 15.34 -13.56 -1.27
N ILE A 67 15.86 -14.45 -2.11
CA ILE A 67 15.11 -15.60 -2.63
C ILE A 67 14.75 -16.60 -1.53
N GLU A 68 15.69 -16.92 -0.64
CA GLU A 68 15.41 -17.84 0.49
C GLU A 68 14.39 -17.22 1.46
N GLU A 69 14.52 -15.94 1.76
CA GLU A 69 13.51 -15.22 2.55
C GLU A 69 12.15 -15.18 1.84
N ALA A 70 12.11 -14.98 0.53
CA ALA A 70 10.87 -14.97 -0.26
C ALA A 70 10.15 -16.32 -0.23
N LYS A 71 10.87 -17.44 -0.33
CA LYS A 71 10.32 -18.79 -0.15
C LYS A 71 9.69 -18.96 1.22
N THR A 72 10.40 -18.54 2.26
CA THR A 72 9.94 -18.65 3.64
C THR A 72 8.68 -17.80 3.86
N LEU A 73 8.71 -16.52 3.46
CA LEU A 73 7.58 -15.60 3.64
C LEU A 73 6.34 -16.05 2.88
N SER A 74 6.50 -16.41 1.61
CA SER A 74 5.37 -16.82 0.76
C SER A 74 4.71 -18.13 1.23
N ALA A 75 5.43 -18.95 1.98
CA ALA A 75 4.90 -20.19 2.57
C ALA A 75 4.04 -19.96 3.83
N LEU A 76 4.14 -18.78 4.47
CA LEU A 76 3.37 -18.48 5.70
C LEU A 76 1.87 -18.41 5.43
N HIS A 77 1.46 -17.73 4.36
CA HIS A 77 0.04 -17.55 4.03
C HIS A 77 -0.14 -17.20 2.54
N PRO A 78 -1.22 -17.64 1.86
CA PRO A 78 -1.46 -17.38 0.45
C PRO A 78 -1.67 -15.89 0.10
N ASN A 79 -2.02 -15.06 1.07
CA ASN A 79 -2.19 -13.62 0.90
C ASN A 79 -0.86 -12.84 0.97
N ILE A 80 0.25 -13.49 1.30
CA ILE A 80 1.55 -12.83 1.37
C ILE A 80 2.02 -12.42 -0.02
N VAL A 81 2.43 -11.17 -0.11
CA VAL A 81 3.15 -10.57 -1.23
C VAL A 81 4.53 -10.19 -0.72
N VAL A 82 5.56 -10.80 -1.27
CA VAL A 82 6.94 -10.58 -0.80
C VAL A 82 7.41 -9.21 -1.25
N LYS A 83 7.77 -8.35 -0.29
CA LYS A 83 8.21 -7.01 -0.58
C LYS A 83 9.73 -6.97 -0.69
N ILE A 84 10.24 -6.49 -1.84
CA ILE A 84 11.66 -6.56 -2.23
C ILE A 84 12.16 -5.17 -2.60
N PRO A 85 13.33 -4.71 -2.08
CA PRO A 85 13.87 -3.40 -2.43
C PRO A 85 14.33 -3.34 -3.89
N LEU A 86 14.13 -2.18 -4.54
CA LEU A 86 14.48 -1.93 -5.93
C LEU A 86 15.98 -1.64 -6.08
N ILE A 87 16.77 -2.68 -5.91
CA ILE A 87 18.22 -2.71 -6.19
C ILE A 87 18.52 -3.78 -7.24
N THR A 88 19.69 -3.80 -7.81
CA THR A 88 20.07 -4.77 -8.85
C THR A 88 19.87 -6.22 -8.39
N GLU A 89 20.28 -6.54 -7.17
CA GLU A 89 20.07 -7.87 -6.58
C GLU A 89 18.58 -8.16 -6.32
N GLY A 90 17.81 -7.14 -5.90
CA GLY A 90 16.36 -7.25 -5.75
C GLY A 90 15.65 -7.56 -7.05
N LEU A 91 16.04 -6.95 -8.17
CA LEU A 91 15.47 -7.26 -9.49
C LEU A 91 15.70 -8.71 -9.91
N LYS A 92 16.88 -9.29 -9.60
CA LYS A 92 17.14 -10.72 -9.82
C LYS A 92 16.20 -11.60 -8.98
N ALA A 93 16.02 -11.24 -7.71
CA ALA A 93 15.11 -11.95 -6.81
C ALA A 93 13.65 -11.85 -7.29
N VAL A 94 13.21 -10.67 -7.75
CA VAL A 94 11.86 -10.47 -8.34
C VAL A 94 11.65 -11.36 -9.57
N ALA A 95 12.60 -11.39 -10.51
CA ALA A 95 12.50 -12.23 -11.69
C ALA A 95 12.38 -13.71 -11.32
N TRP A 96 13.20 -14.18 -10.38
CA TRP A 96 13.10 -15.55 -9.87
C TRP A 96 11.74 -15.82 -9.20
N CYS A 97 11.24 -14.90 -8.36
CA CYS A 97 9.92 -15.02 -7.72
C CYS A 97 8.80 -15.12 -8.76
N THR A 98 8.85 -14.30 -9.80
CA THR A 98 7.88 -14.31 -10.91
C THR A 98 7.85 -15.67 -11.61
N GLU A 99 9.01 -16.22 -11.96
CA GLU A 99 9.13 -17.55 -12.58
C GLU A 99 8.60 -18.69 -11.68
N ASN A 100 8.62 -18.50 -10.36
CA ASN A 100 8.15 -19.47 -9.37
C ASN A 100 6.75 -19.18 -8.81
N GLY A 101 6.01 -18.22 -9.40
CA GLY A 101 4.63 -17.91 -9.01
C GLY A 101 4.48 -17.21 -7.67
N ILE A 102 5.56 -16.62 -7.13
CA ILE A 102 5.55 -15.84 -5.90
C ILE A 102 5.24 -14.38 -6.24
N LYS A 103 4.16 -13.83 -5.67
CA LYS A 103 3.79 -12.43 -5.85
C LYS A 103 4.78 -11.50 -5.16
N THR A 104 5.14 -10.40 -5.83
CA THR A 104 6.10 -9.45 -5.30
C THR A 104 5.58 -8.02 -5.29
N ASN A 105 6.05 -7.22 -4.31
CA ASN A 105 5.86 -5.77 -4.24
C ASN A 105 7.25 -5.10 -4.22
N VAL A 106 7.63 -4.50 -5.34
CA VAL A 106 8.95 -3.87 -5.45
C VAL A 106 8.91 -2.48 -4.82
N THR A 107 9.72 -2.27 -3.78
CA THR A 107 9.71 -1.07 -2.94
C THR A 107 10.94 -0.18 -3.15
N LEU A 108 10.91 1.03 -2.56
CA LEU A 108 11.97 2.03 -2.68
C LEU A 108 12.18 2.50 -4.14
N CYS A 109 11.07 2.72 -4.83
CA CYS A 109 11.08 3.29 -6.18
C CYS A 109 10.97 4.82 -6.12
N PHE A 110 11.90 5.51 -6.80
CA PHE A 110 12.00 6.96 -6.83
C PHE A 110 12.17 7.55 -8.25
N SER A 111 12.14 6.71 -9.29
CA SER A 111 12.21 7.18 -10.67
C SER A 111 11.38 6.30 -11.63
N PRO A 112 10.90 6.86 -12.77
CA PRO A 112 10.14 6.08 -13.76
C PRO A 112 10.97 4.98 -14.41
N VAL A 113 12.30 5.19 -14.55
CA VAL A 113 13.19 4.15 -15.10
C VAL A 113 13.33 2.97 -14.14
N GLN A 114 13.40 3.21 -12.83
CA GLN A 114 13.33 2.14 -11.84
C GLN A 114 12.02 1.36 -11.95
N ALA A 115 10.90 2.07 -12.11
CA ALA A 115 9.59 1.44 -12.29
C ALA A 115 9.54 0.53 -13.51
N LEU A 116 10.09 0.99 -14.65
CA LEU A 116 10.18 0.19 -15.87
C LEU A 116 10.98 -1.11 -15.65
N LEU A 117 12.07 -1.06 -14.88
CA LEU A 117 12.86 -2.25 -14.55
C LEU A 117 12.07 -3.25 -13.70
N ALA A 118 11.30 -2.77 -12.71
CA ALA A 118 10.47 -3.62 -11.87
C ALA A 118 9.37 -4.33 -12.67
N ALA A 119 8.70 -3.62 -13.58
CA ALA A 119 7.70 -4.21 -14.46
C ALA A 119 8.31 -5.26 -15.39
N LYS A 120 9.48 -4.99 -15.97
CA LYS A 120 10.20 -5.96 -16.81
C LYS A 120 10.67 -7.20 -16.05
N ALA A 121 10.92 -7.09 -14.75
CA ALA A 121 11.24 -8.23 -13.88
C ALA A 121 9.97 -9.04 -13.49
N GLY A 122 8.77 -8.56 -13.82
CA GLY A 122 7.50 -9.24 -13.56
C GLY A 122 6.91 -8.98 -12.18
N ALA A 123 7.23 -7.85 -11.56
CA ALA A 123 6.66 -7.47 -10.27
C ALA A 123 5.12 -7.44 -10.31
N THR A 124 4.44 -7.97 -9.28
CA THR A 124 2.98 -7.87 -9.14
C THR A 124 2.58 -6.44 -8.78
N TYR A 125 3.28 -5.84 -7.82
CA TYR A 125 3.10 -4.46 -7.40
C TYR A 125 4.42 -3.71 -7.46
N LEU A 126 4.32 -2.41 -7.70
CA LEU A 126 5.41 -1.46 -7.54
C LEU A 126 5.00 -0.39 -6.53
N SER A 127 5.84 -0.12 -5.54
CA SER A 127 5.64 0.92 -4.53
C SER A 127 6.53 2.15 -4.76
N PRO A 128 6.10 3.13 -5.59
CA PRO A 128 6.78 4.42 -5.71
C PRO A 128 6.46 5.32 -4.51
N PHE A 129 7.48 6.04 -4.01
CA PHE A 129 7.42 6.80 -2.76
C PHE A 129 7.23 8.29 -3.00
N VAL A 130 5.99 8.77 -2.94
CA VAL A 130 5.65 10.19 -3.21
C VAL A 130 6.13 11.11 -2.09
N GLY A 131 5.79 10.82 -0.83
CA GLY A 131 6.08 11.72 0.27
C GLY A 131 7.56 11.92 0.56
N ARG A 132 8.41 10.92 0.28
CA ARG A 132 9.87 11.10 0.41
C ARG A 132 10.46 11.99 -0.67
N LEU A 133 9.86 12.03 -1.86
CA LEU A 133 10.24 12.99 -2.89
C LEU A 133 9.84 14.41 -2.49
N ASP A 134 8.64 14.58 -1.93
CA ASP A 134 8.19 15.88 -1.41
C ASP A 134 9.11 16.38 -0.28
N ASP A 135 9.57 15.48 0.61
CA ASP A 135 10.49 15.81 1.71
C ASP A 135 11.81 16.45 1.20
N ILE A 136 12.21 16.20 -0.06
CA ILE A 136 13.41 16.78 -0.69
C ILE A 136 13.09 17.86 -1.73
N GLY A 137 11.84 18.35 -1.76
CA GLY A 137 11.42 19.42 -2.64
C GLY A 137 11.16 19.01 -4.09
N THR A 138 10.87 17.74 -4.34
CA THR A 138 10.49 17.21 -5.64
C THR A 138 9.01 16.84 -5.62
N GLU A 139 8.25 17.21 -6.67
CA GLU A 139 6.83 16.84 -6.79
C GLU A 139 6.67 15.32 -6.92
N GLY A 140 6.30 14.65 -5.82
CA GLY A 140 6.21 13.18 -5.78
C GLY A 140 5.14 12.61 -6.70
N MET A 141 4.04 13.33 -6.91
CA MET A 141 2.94 12.87 -7.77
C MET A 141 3.28 12.88 -9.26
N ASP A 142 4.28 13.64 -9.70
CA ASP A 142 4.78 13.57 -11.08
C ASP A 142 5.38 12.19 -11.39
N LEU A 143 6.03 11.55 -10.42
CA LEU A 143 6.52 10.18 -10.54
C LEU A 143 5.36 9.22 -10.85
N ILE A 144 4.24 9.34 -10.15
CA ILE A 144 3.08 8.46 -10.34
C ILE A 144 2.48 8.64 -11.74
N ARG A 145 2.26 9.88 -12.18
CA ARG A 145 1.72 10.19 -13.52
C ARG A 145 2.58 9.57 -14.63
N GLN A 146 3.91 9.69 -14.50
CA GLN A 146 4.84 9.11 -15.48
C GLN A 146 4.82 7.59 -15.47
N ILE A 147 4.80 6.95 -14.29
CA ILE A 147 4.78 5.48 -14.18
C ILE A 147 3.49 4.92 -14.76
N VAL A 148 2.33 5.46 -14.36
CA VAL A 148 1.02 5.00 -14.89
C VAL A 148 0.99 5.13 -16.40
N HIS A 149 1.40 6.27 -16.95
CA HIS A 149 1.45 6.48 -18.39
C HIS A 149 2.35 5.46 -19.09
N ILE A 150 3.54 5.17 -18.57
CA ILE A 150 4.45 4.16 -19.14
C ILE A 150 3.81 2.76 -19.08
N TYR A 151 3.20 2.41 -17.97
CA TYR A 151 2.62 1.09 -17.79
C TYR A 151 1.41 0.87 -18.72
N ASP A 152 0.57 1.87 -18.89
CA ASP A 152 -0.55 1.85 -19.82
C ASP A 152 -0.06 1.76 -21.28
N GLU A 153 0.95 2.57 -21.67
CA GLU A 153 1.49 2.59 -23.04
C GLU A 153 2.07 1.25 -23.48
N TYR A 154 2.74 0.55 -22.55
CA TYR A 154 3.39 -0.73 -22.86
C TYR A 154 2.59 -1.96 -22.39
N GLY A 155 1.42 -1.76 -21.79
CA GLY A 155 0.54 -2.84 -21.32
C GLY A 155 1.19 -3.72 -20.25
N PHE A 156 1.86 -3.13 -19.25
CA PHE A 156 2.40 -3.88 -18.12
C PHE A 156 1.30 -4.25 -17.12
N ASP A 157 1.29 -5.51 -16.69
CA ASP A 157 0.34 -6.00 -15.65
C ASP A 157 0.70 -5.58 -14.23
N THR A 158 1.88 -4.98 -14.02
CA THR A 158 2.34 -4.53 -12.69
C THR A 158 1.44 -3.41 -12.17
N GLU A 159 0.82 -3.62 -11.01
CA GLU A 159 -0.03 -2.59 -10.38
C GLU A 159 0.82 -1.52 -9.68
N VAL A 160 0.52 -0.24 -9.96
CA VAL A 160 1.14 0.90 -9.29
C VAL A 160 0.48 1.08 -7.92
N LEU A 161 1.25 0.85 -6.86
CA LEU A 161 0.86 0.95 -5.45
C LEU A 161 1.54 2.17 -4.84
N VAL A 162 0.84 3.31 -4.83
CA VAL A 162 1.40 4.58 -4.32
C VAL A 162 1.71 4.45 -2.84
N ALA A 163 2.95 4.69 -2.47
CA ALA A 163 3.47 4.56 -1.11
C ALA A 163 4.04 5.87 -0.56
N SER A 164 4.30 5.89 0.75
CA SER A 164 4.75 7.13 1.44
C SER A 164 3.73 8.25 1.34
N VAL A 165 2.44 7.91 1.37
CA VAL A 165 1.32 8.86 1.39
C VAL A 165 1.34 9.67 2.69
N ARG A 166 1.15 11.00 2.59
CA ARG A 166 1.24 11.94 3.73
C ARG A 166 -0.05 12.72 3.96
N SER A 167 -0.95 12.78 2.98
CA SER A 167 -2.14 13.63 3.06
C SER A 167 -3.30 13.07 2.23
N PRO A 168 -4.55 13.53 2.48
CA PRO A 168 -5.69 13.25 1.62
C PRO A 168 -5.49 13.68 0.16
N MET A 169 -4.67 14.71 -0.09
CA MET A 169 -4.37 15.15 -1.46
C MET A 169 -3.57 14.12 -2.23
N HIS A 170 -2.60 13.43 -1.61
CA HIS A 170 -1.90 12.32 -2.27
C HIS A 170 -2.85 11.20 -2.67
N VAL A 171 -3.90 10.92 -1.87
CA VAL A 171 -4.91 9.91 -2.20
C VAL A 171 -5.75 10.35 -3.40
N LEU A 172 -6.21 11.63 -3.40
CA LEU A 172 -6.95 12.21 -4.52
C LEU A 172 -6.12 12.19 -5.80
N ASP A 173 -4.90 12.69 -5.74
CA ASP A 173 -4.01 12.80 -6.91
C ASP A 173 -3.61 11.41 -7.44
N SER A 174 -3.45 10.42 -6.56
CA SER A 174 -3.25 9.01 -6.95
C SER A 174 -4.44 8.47 -7.75
N ALA A 175 -5.66 8.75 -7.30
CA ALA A 175 -6.88 8.35 -8.00
C ALA A 175 -7.01 9.05 -9.35
N LEU A 176 -6.72 10.36 -9.42
CA LEU A 176 -6.74 11.14 -10.67
C LEU A 176 -5.66 10.71 -11.65
N ALA A 177 -4.50 10.28 -11.16
CA ALA A 177 -3.42 9.74 -11.99
C ALA A 177 -3.70 8.33 -12.52
N GLY A 178 -4.75 7.65 -12.06
CA GLY A 178 -5.06 6.28 -12.48
C GLY A 178 -4.24 5.21 -11.76
N ALA A 179 -3.65 5.51 -10.60
CA ALA A 179 -2.94 4.49 -9.82
C ALA A 179 -3.88 3.35 -9.38
N HIS A 180 -3.36 2.13 -9.34
CA HIS A 180 -4.15 0.93 -9.04
C HIS A 180 -4.46 0.79 -7.55
N VAL A 181 -3.50 1.16 -6.70
CA VAL A 181 -3.54 1.03 -5.24
C VAL A 181 -2.91 2.27 -4.60
N ALA A 182 -3.44 2.70 -3.46
CA ALA A 182 -2.72 3.60 -2.55
C ALA A 182 -2.60 2.94 -1.18
N THR A 183 -1.39 2.87 -0.63
CA THR A 183 -1.20 2.43 0.76
C THR A 183 -1.11 3.65 1.67
N ILE A 184 -2.06 3.73 2.60
CA ILE A 184 -2.43 4.95 3.31
C ILE A 184 -2.19 4.72 4.81
N PRO A 185 -1.36 5.54 5.49
CA PRO A 185 -1.27 5.50 6.95
C PRO A 185 -2.63 5.75 7.60
N PHE A 186 -2.94 5.06 8.71
CA PHE A 186 -4.23 5.21 9.41
C PHE A 186 -4.56 6.66 9.75
N SER A 187 -3.55 7.45 10.14
CA SER A 187 -3.70 8.89 10.42
C SER A 187 -4.13 9.75 9.23
N VAL A 188 -3.97 9.25 8.00
CA VAL A 188 -4.49 9.88 6.78
C VAL A 188 -5.84 9.27 6.42
N LEU A 189 -5.97 7.94 6.47
CA LEU A 189 -7.19 7.22 6.15
C LEU A 189 -8.38 7.73 6.98
N SER A 190 -8.20 7.88 8.28
CA SER A 190 -9.23 8.38 9.20
C SER A 190 -9.73 9.79 8.87
N LYS A 191 -8.94 10.59 8.14
CA LYS A 191 -9.31 11.97 7.76
C LYS A 191 -10.10 12.04 6.44
N LEU A 192 -10.11 10.99 5.63
CA LEU A 192 -10.70 11.06 4.28
C LEU A 192 -12.20 11.33 4.30
N ALA A 193 -12.91 10.89 5.33
CA ALA A 193 -14.34 11.13 5.50
C ALA A 193 -14.68 12.47 6.18
N HIS A 194 -13.70 13.20 6.71
CA HIS A 194 -13.95 14.45 7.44
C HIS A 194 -14.07 15.63 6.49
N HIS A 195 -15.22 16.29 6.53
CA HIS A 195 -15.46 17.53 5.80
C HIS A 195 -16.35 18.49 6.61
N PRO A 196 -15.97 19.76 6.79
CA PRO A 196 -16.75 20.70 7.59
C PRO A 196 -18.20 20.85 7.14
N LEU A 197 -18.47 20.85 5.84
CA LEU A 197 -19.84 20.93 5.32
C LEU A 197 -20.66 19.68 5.60
N THR A 198 -20.05 18.51 5.68
CA THR A 198 -20.72 17.26 6.07
C THR A 198 -21.18 17.33 7.52
N GLU A 199 -20.32 17.82 8.41
CA GLU A 199 -20.64 17.99 9.85
C GLU A 199 -21.76 19.01 10.05
N ILE A 200 -21.68 20.17 9.41
CA ILE A 200 -22.71 21.21 9.44
C ILE A 200 -24.03 20.68 8.86
N GLY A 201 -23.98 19.97 7.75
CA GLY A 201 -25.13 19.37 7.10
C GLY A 201 -25.82 18.33 7.99
N LEU A 202 -25.05 17.46 8.63
CA LEU A 202 -25.58 16.44 9.56
C LEU A 202 -26.28 17.10 10.76
N GLN A 203 -25.65 18.10 11.38
CA GLN A 203 -26.26 18.83 12.49
C GLN A 203 -27.60 19.46 12.09
N LYS A 204 -27.66 20.09 10.90
CA LYS A 204 -28.89 20.66 10.40
C LYS A 204 -29.97 19.59 10.16
N PHE A 205 -29.61 18.47 9.55
CA PHE A 205 -30.57 17.37 9.30
C PHE A 205 -31.13 16.80 10.60
N LEU A 206 -30.29 16.61 11.61
CA LEU A 206 -30.75 16.15 12.94
C LEU A 206 -31.71 17.14 13.60
N ALA A 207 -31.38 18.45 13.55
CA ALA A 207 -32.25 19.49 14.09
C ALA A 207 -33.60 19.59 13.35
N ASP A 208 -33.63 19.34 12.05
CA ASP A 208 -34.86 19.32 11.27
C ASP A 208 -35.64 18.03 11.51
N TRP A 209 -34.98 16.88 11.70
CA TRP A 209 -35.62 15.61 12.05
C TRP A 209 -36.39 15.67 13.38
N GLU A 210 -35.87 16.42 14.36
CA GLU A 210 -36.53 16.62 15.66
C GLU A 210 -37.93 17.31 15.52
N LYS A 211 -38.14 18.05 14.42
CA LYS A 211 -39.39 18.74 14.14
C LYS A 211 -40.44 17.84 13.44
N VAL A 212 -40.05 16.66 12.99
CA VAL A 212 -40.94 15.71 12.31
C VAL A 212 -41.88 15.11 13.34
N PRO A 213 -43.25 15.16 13.12
CA PRO A 213 -44.20 14.54 14.02
C PRO A 213 -43.91 13.05 14.17
N LYS A 214 -43.79 12.58 15.42
CA LYS A 214 -43.63 11.16 15.73
C LYS A 214 -45.05 10.53 15.76
N ASN A 215 -45.23 9.43 15.02
CA ASN A 215 -46.44 8.64 15.16
C ASN A 215 -46.48 8.06 16.59
N ASN A 216 -47.52 8.38 17.32
CA ASN A 216 -47.85 7.78 18.61
C ASN A 216 -48.24 6.31 18.45
#